data_433138ace82ed9dd4839360207696979
#
_entry.id   433138ace82ed9dd4839360207696979
#
_cell.length_a   1.000
_cell.length_b   1.000
_cell.length_c   1.000
_cell.angle_alpha   90.00
_cell.angle_beta   90.00
_cell.angle_gamma   90.00
#
_symmetry.space_group_name_H-M   'P 1'
#
loop_
_entity.id
_entity.type
_entity.pdbx_description
1 polymer ?
#
loop_
_entity_poly.entity_id
_entity_poly.type
_entity_poly.pdbx_seq_one_letter_code
_entity_poly.pdbx_strand_id
1 'polypeptide(L)'
;MKAEQQYIDLFTHYEDLICRHAAGLMNLPRAEALADLERLGFPTVKSEDYKYTDVAQAFAPDYGVNINRLDIPVNPYDVFRCDVPNLSTSLYFVVNDTFYDKMLPKAHLPEGVYAGGMRTFMEKYPEVASRYYGKAAPTGKDGIVALNTMLAQDGFVVYVPEGVVVERPIQLVNIFRSDVDTMANRRILVIMEPRSEAKLLVCDHSIDDVKFLATQVVEIFAGEGAFFDYYDLEESSMSTTRFASVHVKQEAGSNVLVNGITLNNGLTRNNYYIELNGEQAEATLCGMSILDKEQQLDTYSHITHAVPYCTSNELFKNVLDDHAVGAFSGRILVKEDAQKTAAYQTNRNLCATREARMYSKPQLEIYADDVKCSHGMTTGQLDETALFYMQSRGIPRDEARMLLSVASVSYTHLRAHETEL
;
A
#
# COMPACT_ATOMS: atom_id res chain seq x y z
N MET A 1 8.57 27.45 9.43
CA MET A 1 7.88 26.50 10.34
C MET A 1 8.11 25.12 9.75
N LYS A 2 8.34 24.10 10.53
CA LYS A 2 8.47 22.74 10.02
C LYS A 2 7.09 22.27 9.52
N ALA A 3 7.02 21.47 8.44
CA ALA A 3 5.75 21.08 7.84
C ALA A 3 4.85 20.25 8.78
N GLU A 4 5.43 19.46 9.68
CA GLU A 4 4.69 18.69 10.67
C GLU A 4 4.01 19.54 11.74
N GLN A 5 4.49 20.78 11.99
CA GLN A 5 4.00 21.61 13.08
C GLN A 5 2.52 21.96 12.95
N GLN A 6 2.04 22.21 11.74
CA GLN A 6 0.61 22.51 11.51
C GLN A 6 -0.31 21.36 11.95
N TYR A 7 0.14 20.10 11.79
CA TYR A 7 -0.64 18.91 12.17
C TYR A 7 -0.57 18.64 13.67
N ILE A 8 0.59 18.94 14.30
CA ILE A 8 0.76 18.89 15.76
C ILE A 8 -0.17 19.93 16.40
N ASP A 9 -0.17 21.14 15.90
CA ASP A 9 -1.03 22.22 16.39
C ASP A 9 -2.51 21.90 16.18
N LEU A 10 -2.89 21.33 15.02
CA LEU A 10 -4.23 20.85 14.74
C LEU A 10 -4.68 19.81 15.76
N PHE A 11 -3.87 18.77 15.97
CA PHE A 11 -4.20 17.71 16.93
C PHE A 11 -4.32 18.26 18.34
N THR A 12 -3.34 19.04 18.81
CA THR A 12 -3.32 19.61 20.17
C THR A 12 -4.54 20.49 20.43
N HIS A 13 -4.99 21.24 19.41
CA HIS A 13 -6.14 22.13 19.55
C HIS A 13 -7.47 21.36 19.53
N TYR A 14 -7.56 20.25 18.78
CA TYR A 14 -8.81 19.51 18.56
C TYR A 14 -8.77 18.04 19.05
N GLU A 15 -7.88 17.71 19.98
CA GLU A 15 -7.70 16.33 20.48
C GLU A 15 -9.02 15.72 20.96
N ASP A 16 -9.79 16.45 21.79
CA ASP A 16 -11.07 15.97 22.30
C ASP A 16 -12.08 15.62 21.20
N LEU A 17 -12.08 16.41 20.13
CA LEU A 17 -12.97 16.23 19.00
C LEU A 17 -12.53 15.02 18.15
N ILE A 18 -11.24 14.90 17.87
CA ILE A 18 -10.66 13.78 17.14
C ILE A 18 -10.93 12.48 17.90
N CYS A 19 -10.67 12.47 19.22
CA CYS A 19 -10.89 11.30 20.07
C CYS A 19 -12.35 10.89 20.19
N ARG A 20 -13.26 11.86 20.22
CA ARG A 20 -14.73 11.61 20.32
C ARG A 20 -15.28 10.87 19.11
N HIS A 21 -14.71 11.12 17.92
CA HIS A 21 -15.18 10.54 16.66
C HIS A 21 -14.44 9.24 16.28
N ALA A 22 -13.54 8.73 17.12
CA ALA A 22 -12.84 7.48 16.95
C ALA A 22 -13.26 6.43 18.00
N ALA A 23 -12.96 5.16 17.74
CA ALA A 23 -13.10 4.12 18.77
C ALA A 23 -12.06 4.34 19.88
N GLY A 24 -12.44 3.98 21.14
CA GLY A 24 -11.56 4.16 22.30
C GLY A 24 -10.17 3.52 22.13
N LEU A 25 -10.10 2.35 21.51
CA LEU A 25 -8.83 1.66 21.23
C LEU A 25 -7.93 2.45 20.27
N MET A 26 -8.50 3.19 19.32
CA MET A 26 -7.72 4.05 18.41
C MET A 26 -7.07 5.23 19.16
N ASN A 27 -7.63 5.65 20.25
CA ASN A 27 -7.14 6.78 21.04
C ASN A 27 -5.92 6.41 21.90
N LEU A 28 -5.76 5.13 22.26
CA LEU A 28 -4.68 4.68 23.15
C LEU A 28 -3.26 5.03 22.65
N PRO A 29 -2.92 4.84 21.37
CA PRO A 29 -1.58 5.16 20.87
C PRO A 29 -1.35 6.63 20.51
N ARG A 30 -2.37 7.53 20.59
CA ARG A 30 -2.24 8.91 20.06
C ARG A 30 -1.21 9.76 20.79
N ALA A 31 -1.16 9.65 22.12
CA ALA A 31 -0.19 10.42 22.91
C ALA A 31 1.26 10.00 22.59
N GLU A 32 1.50 8.69 22.40
CA GLU A 32 2.80 8.18 21.94
C GLU A 32 3.08 8.63 20.51
N ALA A 33 2.08 8.56 19.63
CA ALA A 33 2.21 9.00 18.23
C ALA A 33 2.55 10.50 18.12
N LEU A 34 1.93 11.35 18.95
CA LEU A 34 2.27 12.77 19.02
C LEU A 34 3.73 12.98 19.45
N ALA A 35 4.14 12.34 20.55
CA ALA A 35 5.52 12.44 21.06
C ALA A 35 6.53 11.94 20.03
N ASP A 36 6.21 10.86 19.30
CA ASP A 36 7.06 10.33 18.24
C ASP A 36 7.14 11.27 17.05
N LEU A 37 6.03 11.89 16.63
CA LEU A 37 6.05 12.88 15.55
C LEU A 37 6.86 14.13 15.94
N GLU A 38 6.75 14.61 17.16
CA GLU A 38 7.54 15.73 17.68
C GLU A 38 9.04 15.40 17.69
N ARG A 39 9.39 14.19 18.08
CA ARG A 39 10.77 13.70 18.16
C ARG A 39 11.40 13.42 16.81
N LEU A 40 10.68 12.72 15.92
CA LEU A 40 11.17 12.29 14.60
C LEU A 40 11.08 13.40 13.57
N GLY A 41 10.00 14.18 13.59
CA GLY A 41 9.59 15.03 12.47
C GLY A 41 9.23 14.21 11.23
N PHE A 42 9.00 14.90 10.12
CA PHE A 42 8.87 14.22 8.83
C PHE A 42 10.24 13.79 8.29
N PRO A 43 10.30 12.64 7.58
CA PRO A 43 11.50 12.23 6.85
C PRO A 43 11.94 13.33 5.86
N THR A 44 13.23 13.44 5.66
CA THR A 44 13.79 14.45 4.75
C THR A 44 14.57 13.79 3.62
N VAL A 45 14.79 14.50 2.53
CA VAL A 45 15.64 14.04 1.40
C VAL A 45 17.10 13.75 1.80
N LYS A 46 17.51 14.08 3.03
CA LYS A 46 18.80 13.68 3.60
C LYS A 46 18.77 12.25 4.15
N SER A 47 17.58 11.74 4.48
CA SER A 47 17.39 10.34 4.80
C SER A 47 17.56 9.51 3.53
N GLU A 48 18.34 8.45 3.60
CA GLU A 48 18.61 7.58 2.46
C GLU A 48 17.33 6.97 1.88
N ASP A 49 16.38 6.62 2.76
CA ASP A 49 15.12 5.99 2.38
C ASP A 49 14.13 6.96 1.70
N TYR A 50 14.29 8.29 1.92
CA TYR A 50 13.41 9.33 1.36
C TYR A 50 14.15 10.28 0.41
N LYS A 51 15.29 9.85 -0.13
CA LYS A 51 16.15 10.70 -0.96
C LYS A 51 15.44 11.34 -2.17
N TYR A 52 14.45 10.68 -2.71
CA TYR A 52 13.75 11.10 -3.93
C TYR A 52 12.34 11.66 -3.68
N THR A 53 11.90 11.73 -2.41
CA THR A 53 10.58 12.27 -2.04
C THR A 53 10.71 13.38 -1.01
N ASP A 54 10.34 14.60 -1.39
CA ASP A 54 10.30 15.74 -0.48
C ASP A 54 8.98 15.74 0.31
N VAL A 55 9.00 15.07 1.47
CA VAL A 55 7.85 14.97 2.36
C VAL A 55 7.42 16.34 2.89
N ALA A 56 8.39 17.20 3.23
CA ALA A 56 8.07 18.53 3.76
C ALA A 56 7.32 19.38 2.73
N GLN A 57 7.71 19.32 1.45
CA GLN A 57 7.01 20.00 0.37
C GLN A 57 5.59 19.42 0.17
N ALA A 58 5.44 18.11 0.23
CA ALA A 58 4.15 17.42 0.03
C ALA A 58 3.13 17.77 1.13
N PHE A 59 3.59 17.94 2.38
CA PHE A 59 2.75 18.24 3.54
C PHE A 59 2.65 19.73 3.88
N ALA A 60 3.36 20.61 3.16
CA ALA A 60 3.35 22.05 3.43
C ALA A 60 2.03 22.77 3.11
N PRO A 61 1.23 22.39 2.08
CA PRO A 61 -0.05 23.01 1.83
C PRO A 61 -1.02 22.87 3.02
N ASP A 62 -1.92 23.85 3.15
CA ASP A 62 -3.01 23.79 4.13
C ASP A 62 -4.16 22.94 3.59
N TYR A 63 -4.14 21.66 3.95
CA TYR A 63 -5.22 20.73 3.60
C TYR A 63 -6.32 20.76 4.65
N GLY A 64 -7.58 20.78 4.20
CA GLY A 64 -8.71 20.54 5.08
C GLY A 64 -8.71 19.11 5.63
N VAL A 65 -8.95 18.96 6.92
CA VAL A 65 -9.11 17.65 7.59
C VAL A 65 -10.52 17.52 8.15
N ASN A 66 -11.24 16.47 7.79
CA ASN A 66 -12.63 16.24 8.26
C ASN A 66 -12.68 15.71 9.69
N ILE A 67 -12.15 16.46 10.66
CA ILE A 67 -12.11 16.06 12.07
C ILE A 67 -13.50 15.96 12.72
N ASN A 68 -14.49 16.69 12.20
CA ASN A 68 -15.87 16.66 12.66
C ASN A 68 -16.68 15.49 12.09
N ARG A 69 -16.10 14.70 11.19
CA ARG A 69 -16.79 13.61 10.47
C ARG A 69 -18.08 14.07 9.81
N LEU A 70 -18.02 15.23 9.16
CA LEU A 70 -19.13 15.72 8.36
C LEU A 70 -19.46 14.72 7.26
N ASP A 71 -20.73 14.50 7.04
CA ASP A 71 -21.21 13.61 5.97
C ASP A 71 -20.85 14.19 4.60
N ILE A 72 -20.17 13.39 3.80
CA ILE A 72 -19.76 13.78 2.45
C ILE A 72 -20.85 13.33 1.49
N PRO A 73 -21.47 14.26 0.74
CA PRO A 73 -22.62 13.94 -0.11
C PRO A 73 -22.19 13.23 -1.38
N VAL A 74 -21.95 11.93 -1.29
CA VAL A 74 -21.66 11.05 -2.42
C VAL A 74 -22.33 9.69 -2.20
N ASN A 75 -22.89 9.12 -3.27
CA ASN A 75 -23.21 7.71 -3.29
C ASN A 75 -22.09 6.97 -4.06
N PRO A 76 -21.23 6.20 -3.36
CA PRO A 76 -20.10 5.53 -4.00
C PRO A 76 -20.49 4.60 -5.14
N TYR A 77 -21.66 3.98 -5.06
CA TYR A 77 -22.16 3.07 -6.10
C TYR A 77 -22.53 3.77 -7.42
N ASP A 78 -22.79 5.08 -7.40
CA ASP A 78 -23.10 5.85 -8.60
C ASP A 78 -21.84 6.34 -9.32
N VAL A 79 -20.74 6.48 -8.62
CA VAL A 79 -19.49 7.06 -9.13
C VAL A 79 -18.41 6.02 -9.42
N PHE A 80 -18.43 4.89 -8.71
CA PHE A 80 -17.50 3.79 -8.95
C PHE A 80 -18.05 2.82 -9.99
N ARG A 81 -17.25 2.56 -11.02
CA ARG A 81 -17.46 1.47 -11.98
C ARG A 81 -16.20 0.64 -12.05
N CYS A 82 -16.32 -0.64 -11.73
CA CYS A 82 -15.23 -1.57 -11.94
C CYS A 82 -15.22 -1.99 -13.41
N ASP A 83 -14.14 -1.65 -14.12
CA ASP A 83 -13.97 -2.01 -15.53
C ASP A 83 -13.40 -3.43 -15.71
N VAL A 84 -13.10 -4.15 -14.62
CA VAL A 84 -12.61 -5.54 -14.67
C VAL A 84 -13.79 -6.47 -14.98
N PRO A 85 -13.85 -7.08 -16.18
CA PRO A 85 -14.92 -7.95 -16.58
C PRO A 85 -15.03 -9.16 -15.63
N ASN A 86 -16.26 -9.49 -15.24
CA ASN A 86 -16.59 -10.67 -14.43
C ASN A 86 -15.98 -10.73 -13.02
N LEU A 87 -15.39 -9.64 -12.52
CA LEU A 87 -14.91 -9.60 -11.14
C LEU A 87 -16.08 -9.60 -10.16
N SER A 88 -16.29 -10.71 -9.48
CA SER A 88 -17.33 -10.87 -8.44
C SER A 88 -16.71 -10.73 -7.07
N THR A 89 -16.89 -9.58 -6.42
CA THR A 89 -16.30 -9.26 -5.12
C THR A 89 -17.36 -8.91 -4.07
N SER A 90 -16.99 -8.95 -2.79
CA SER A 90 -17.74 -8.32 -1.71
C SER A 90 -17.27 -6.88 -1.59
N LEU A 91 -18.06 -5.94 -2.10
CA LEU A 91 -17.66 -4.54 -2.35
C LEU A 91 -17.98 -3.63 -1.15
N TYR A 92 -16.97 -2.94 -0.65
CA TYR A 92 -17.04 -1.95 0.44
C TYR A 92 -16.44 -0.63 -0.01
N PHE A 93 -16.82 0.46 0.66
CA PHE A 93 -16.33 1.80 0.34
C PHE A 93 -15.81 2.55 1.55
N VAL A 94 -14.78 3.34 1.31
CA VAL A 94 -14.31 4.41 2.18
C VAL A 94 -14.37 5.71 1.38
N VAL A 95 -15.03 6.73 1.91
CA VAL A 95 -15.06 8.06 1.31
C VAL A 95 -14.09 8.95 2.09
N ASN A 96 -13.05 9.40 1.41
CA ASN A 96 -11.86 10.02 1.99
C ASN A 96 -11.19 9.10 3.03
N ASP A 97 -11.58 9.19 4.29
CA ASP A 97 -11.09 8.36 5.40
C ASP A 97 -12.23 7.85 6.31
N THR A 98 -13.48 7.91 5.82
CA THR A 98 -14.67 7.46 6.56
C THR A 98 -15.26 6.22 5.90
N PHE A 99 -15.46 5.15 6.66
CA PHE A 99 -16.13 3.96 6.17
C PHE A 99 -17.59 4.27 5.81
N TYR A 100 -18.02 3.84 4.62
CA TYR A 100 -19.36 4.07 4.13
C TYR A 100 -20.28 2.90 4.53
N ASP A 101 -21.07 3.09 5.59
CA ASP A 101 -21.95 2.07 6.18
C ASP A 101 -23.39 2.13 5.71
N LYS A 102 -23.77 3.15 4.92
CA LYS A 102 -25.17 3.36 4.47
C LYS A 102 -25.67 2.25 3.54
N MET A 103 -24.76 1.54 2.87
CA MET A 103 -25.10 0.42 2.00
C MET A 103 -23.96 -0.61 2.03
N LEU A 104 -24.23 -1.78 2.60
CA LEU A 104 -23.28 -2.88 2.70
C LEU A 104 -23.56 -3.94 1.63
N PRO A 105 -22.55 -4.73 1.22
CA PRO A 105 -22.73 -5.78 0.24
C PRO A 105 -23.76 -6.82 0.72
N LYS A 106 -24.61 -7.28 -0.19
CA LYS A 106 -25.61 -8.31 0.08
C LYS A 106 -25.01 -9.73 0.21
N ALA A 107 -23.77 -9.91 -0.21
CA ALA A 107 -23.09 -11.19 -0.13
C ALA A 107 -22.81 -11.53 1.35
N HIS A 108 -23.22 -12.73 1.76
CA HIS A 108 -22.90 -13.22 3.09
C HIS A 108 -21.44 -13.67 3.12
N LEU A 109 -20.67 -13.14 4.08
CA LEU A 109 -19.38 -13.68 4.43
C LEU A 109 -19.55 -14.98 5.23
N PRO A 110 -18.56 -15.89 5.21
CA PRO A 110 -18.58 -17.06 6.09
C PRO A 110 -18.78 -16.69 7.55
N GLU A 111 -19.27 -17.63 8.36
CA GLU A 111 -19.52 -17.43 9.78
C GLU A 111 -18.26 -16.97 10.52
N GLY A 112 -18.40 -15.95 11.36
CA GLY A 112 -17.31 -15.37 12.14
C GLY A 112 -16.39 -14.40 11.38
N VAL A 113 -16.46 -14.34 10.05
CA VAL A 113 -15.71 -13.36 9.25
C VAL A 113 -16.29 -11.97 9.44
N TYR A 114 -15.42 -10.99 9.60
CA TYR A 114 -15.79 -9.57 9.61
C TYR A 114 -15.06 -8.82 8.48
N ALA A 115 -15.81 -8.05 7.71
CA ALA A 115 -15.28 -7.02 6.82
C ALA A 115 -16.14 -5.76 6.98
N GLY A 116 -15.53 -4.64 7.35
CA GLY A 116 -16.29 -3.41 7.61
C GLY A 116 -15.50 -2.34 8.35
N GLY A 117 -16.22 -1.33 8.87
CA GLY A 117 -15.63 -0.18 9.56
C GLY A 117 -14.84 -0.57 10.81
N MET A 118 -13.68 0.09 10.97
CA MET A 118 -12.76 -0.18 12.08
C MET A 118 -13.38 0.17 13.43
N ARG A 119 -14.11 1.27 13.51
CA ARG A 119 -14.80 1.68 14.72
C ARG A 119 -15.77 0.60 15.22
N THR A 120 -16.65 0.09 14.35
CA THR A 120 -17.60 -0.98 14.67
C THR A 120 -16.90 -2.28 15.08
N PHE A 121 -15.77 -2.61 14.40
CA PHE A 121 -14.99 -3.79 14.78
C PHE A 121 -14.44 -3.68 16.20
N MET A 122 -13.85 -2.56 16.55
CA MET A 122 -13.25 -2.32 17.87
C MET A 122 -14.29 -2.33 18.99
N GLU A 123 -15.51 -1.87 18.70
CA GLU A 123 -16.64 -1.94 19.66
C GLU A 123 -17.14 -3.39 19.84
N LYS A 124 -17.17 -4.18 18.76
CA LYS A 124 -17.69 -5.55 18.77
C LYS A 124 -16.67 -6.59 19.24
N TYR A 125 -15.39 -6.38 18.89
CA TYR A 125 -14.29 -7.32 19.16
C TYR A 125 -13.09 -6.61 19.84
N PRO A 126 -13.29 -5.93 21.00
CA PRO A 126 -12.25 -5.11 21.62
C PRO A 126 -11.00 -5.89 22.01
N GLU A 127 -11.16 -7.14 22.46
CA GLU A 127 -10.04 -8.00 22.87
C GLU A 127 -9.16 -8.39 21.66
N VAL A 128 -9.80 -8.69 20.52
CA VAL A 128 -9.06 -9.00 19.28
C VAL A 128 -8.37 -7.74 18.79
N ALA A 129 -9.11 -6.62 18.67
CA ALA A 129 -8.53 -5.37 18.17
C ALA A 129 -7.34 -4.89 18.99
N SER A 130 -7.38 -5.03 20.32
CA SER A 130 -6.29 -4.60 21.22
C SER A 130 -4.99 -5.38 21.02
N ARG A 131 -5.07 -6.63 20.56
CA ARG A 131 -3.89 -7.46 20.28
C ARG A 131 -3.16 -7.07 19.00
N TYR A 132 -3.86 -6.49 18.04
CA TYR A 132 -3.32 -6.28 16.69
C TYR A 132 -3.16 -4.81 16.28
N TYR A 133 -4.10 -3.93 16.64
CA TYR A 133 -4.06 -2.53 16.20
C TYR A 133 -2.80 -1.81 16.68
N GLY A 134 -2.05 -1.20 15.73
CA GLY A 134 -0.80 -0.48 16.00
C GLY A 134 0.40 -1.38 16.29
N LYS A 135 0.28 -2.72 16.14
CA LYS A 135 1.35 -3.67 16.51
C LYS A 135 2.29 -4.04 15.35
N ALA A 136 1.86 -3.89 14.11
CA ALA A 136 2.74 -4.08 12.96
C ALA A 136 3.37 -2.76 12.50
N ALA A 137 2.68 -1.65 12.67
CA ALA A 137 3.11 -0.30 12.26
C ALA A 137 3.43 0.59 13.47
N PRO A 138 4.60 0.43 14.13
CA PRO A 138 4.98 1.22 15.29
C PRO A 138 5.27 2.68 14.90
N THR A 139 4.79 3.63 15.70
CA THR A 139 4.92 5.08 15.45
C THR A 139 6.35 5.59 15.60
N GLY A 140 7.16 4.92 16.42
CA GLY A 140 8.52 5.35 16.77
C GLY A 140 9.56 5.25 15.65
N LYS A 141 9.20 4.77 14.46
CA LYS A 141 10.12 4.58 13.32
C LYS A 141 9.89 5.55 12.16
N ASP A 142 8.66 6.03 11.96
CA ASP A 142 8.30 6.87 10.81
C ASP A 142 7.30 7.95 11.24
N GLY A 143 7.64 9.21 10.99
CA GLY A 143 6.80 10.37 11.34
C GLY A 143 5.48 10.41 10.58
N ILE A 144 5.38 9.80 9.38
CA ILE A 144 4.13 9.72 8.62
C ILE A 144 3.19 8.69 9.24
N VAL A 145 3.73 7.54 9.71
CA VAL A 145 2.96 6.55 10.47
C VAL A 145 2.48 7.15 11.80
N ALA A 146 3.34 7.92 12.47
CA ALA A 146 2.98 8.65 13.69
C ALA A 146 1.84 9.65 13.43
N LEU A 147 1.95 10.47 12.38
CA LEU A 147 0.90 11.39 11.95
C LEU A 147 -0.42 10.68 11.66
N ASN A 148 -0.38 9.60 10.89
CA ASN A 148 -1.57 8.82 10.57
C ASN A 148 -2.23 8.26 11.85
N THR A 149 -1.44 7.70 12.76
CA THR A 149 -1.95 7.17 14.04
C THR A 149 -2.55 8.28 14.91
N MET A 150 -1.95 9.47 14.90
CA MET A 150 -2.43 10.64 15.62
C MET A 150 -3.78 11.15 15.09
N LEU A 151 -4.00 11.14 13.76
CA LEU A 151 -5.16 11.78 13.13
C LEU A 151 -6.27 10.81 12.67
N ALA A 152 -5.97 9.54 12.42
CA ALA A 152 -6.97 8.59 11.93
C ALA A 152 -8.11 8.41 12.95
N GLN A 153 -9.37 8.47 12.47
CA GLN A 153 -10.56 8.35 13.29
C GLN A 153 -11.44 7.15 12.92
N ASP A 154 -11.20 6.57 11.73
CA ASP A 154 -11.89 5.39 11.22
C ASP A 154 -10.96 4.60 10.27
N GLY A 155 -11.46 3.55 9.69
CA GLY A 155 -10.74 2.70 8.76
C GLY A 155 -11.54 1.47 8.37
N PHE A 156 -10.84 0.49 7.78
CA PHE A 156 -11.43 -0.77 7.35
C PHE A 156 -10.74 -1.95 8.02
N VAL A 157 -11.51 -2.97 8.39
CA VAL A 157 -10.99 -4.19 9.01
C VAL A 157 -11.46 -5.41 8.24
N VAL A 158 -10.53 -6.34 8.03
CA VAL A 158 -10.83 -7.73 7.63
C VAL A 158 -10.34 -8.64 8.76
N TYR A 159 -11.24 -9.43 9.31
CA TYR A 159 -10.92 -10.46 10.29
C TYR A 159 -11.45 -11.81 9.79
N VAL A 160 -10.57 -12.77 9.69
CA VAL A 160 -10.91 -14.13 9.25
C VAL A 160 -10.55 -15.12 10.34
N PRO A 161 -11.53 -15.82 10.95
CA PRO A 161 -11.29 -16.80 12.01
C PRO A 161 -10.46 -17.99 11.53
N GLU A 162 -9.91 -18.72 12.48
CA GLU A 162 -9.12 -19.93 12.26
C GLU A 162 -9.83 -20.95 11.34
N GLY A 163 -9.10 -21.40 10.32
CA GLY A 163 -9.53 -22.42 9.38
C GLY A 163 -10.62 -22.00 8.40
N VAL A 164 -11.01 -20.72 8.40
CA VAL A 164 -12.07 -20.22 7.50
C VAL A 164 -11.46 -19.74 6.18
N VAL A 165 -12.11 -20.18 5.07
CA VAL A 165 -11.75 -19.75 3.70
C VAL A 165 -12.81 -18.79 3.18
N VAL A 166 -12.38 -17.59 2.77
CA VAL A 166 -13.20 -16.58 2.11
C VAL A 166 -12.97 -16.67 0.61
N GLU A 167 -13.77 -17.50 -0.07
CA GLU A 167 -13.60 -17.76 -1.51
C GLU A 167 -13.78 -16.51 -2.38
N ARG A 168 -14.77 -15.68 -2.02
CA ARG A 168 -15.07 -14.45 -2.75
C ARG A 168 -14.17 -13.31 -2.29
N PRO A 169 -13.36 -12.70 -3.17
CA PRO A 169 -12.49 -11.59 -2.80
C PRO A 169 -13.27 -10.43 -2.17
N ILE A 170 -12.68 -9.85 -1.13
CA ILE A 170 -13.15 -8.62 -0.52
C ILE A 170 -12.56 -7.46 -1.34
N GLN A 171 -13.39 -6.48 -1.70
CA GLN A 171 -12.93 -5.28 -2.41
C GLN A 171 -13.28 -4.04 -1.61
N LEU A 172 -12.27 -3.24 -1.30
CA LEU A 172 -12.39 -1.93 -0.69
C LEU A 172 -12.09 -0.87 -1.74
N VAL A 173 -13.03 0.02 -1.99
CA VAL A 173 -12.84 1.16 -2.88
C VAL A 173 -12.76 2.43 -2.06
N ASN A 174 -11.62 3.08 -2.12
CA ASN A 174 -11.39 4.39 -1.54
C ASN A 174 -11.75 5.46 -2.58
N ILE A 175 -12.69 6.33 -2.25
CA ILE A 175 -13.12 7.42 -3.11
C ILE A 175 -12.66 8.74 -2.50
N PHE A 176 -11.91 9.53 -3.26
CA PHE A 176 -11.63 10.91 -2.93
C PHE A 176 -12.74 11.81 -3.45
N ARG A 177 -13.40 12.50 -2.52
CA ARG A 177 -14.46 13.46 -2.80
C ARG A 177 -14.30 14.71 -1.94
N SER A 178 -14.08 15.87 -2.55
CA SER A 178 -14.02 17.14 -1.84
C SER A 178 -14.20 18.32 -2.80
N ASP A 179 -14.72 19.42 -2.28
CA ASP A 179 -14.81 20.69 -3.01
C ASP A 179 -13.60 21.62 -2.69
N VAL A 180 -12.72 21.19 -1.80
CA VAL A 180 -11.50 21.92 -1.37
C VAL A 180 -10.33 20.97 -1.23
N ASP A 181 -9.11 21.49 -1.23
CA ASP A 181 -7.90 20.70 -0.98
C ASP A 181 -8.03 19.97 0.37
N THR A 182 -7.86 18.66 0.38
CA THR A 182 -8.24 17.82 1.52
C THR A 182 -7.21 16.74 1.82
N MET A 183 -7.00 16.50 3.12
CA MET A 183 -6.20 15.37 3.62
C MET A 183 -7.11 14.26 4.15
N ALA A 184 -6.77 13.02 3.82
CA ALA A 184 -7.41 11.81 4.32
C ALA A 184 -6.39 10.91 5.04
N ASN A 185 -6.75 10.43 6.25
CA ASN A 185 -5.90 9.55 7.06
C ASN A 185 -6.53 8.17 7.18
N ARG A 186 -6.12 7.24 6.32
CA ARG A 186 -6.71 5.92 6.17
C ARG A 186 -5.98 4.86 6.99
N ARG A 187 -6.75 3.95 7.59
CA ARG A 187 -6.24 2.75 8.29
C ARG A 187 -6.90 1.50 7.75
N ILE A 188 -6.12 0.45 7.54
CA ILE A 188 -6.61 -0.88 7.20
C ILE A 188 -5.96 -1.87 8.15
N LEU A 189 -6.76 -2.73 8.77
CA LEU A 189 -6.29 -3.80 9.65
C LEU A 189 -6.79 -5.14 9.11
N VAL A 190 -5.87 -6.04 8.83
CA VAL A 190 -6.16 -7.40 8.37
C VAL A 190 -5.64 -8.38 9.40
N ILE A 191 -6.53 -9.24 9.88
CA ILE A 191 -6.21 -10.28 10.85
C ILE A 191 -6.64 -11.62 10.25
N MET A 192 -5.66 -12.42 9.90
CA MET A 192 -5.83 -13.78 9.41
C MET A 192 -5.42 -14.72 10.52
N GLU A 193 -6.42 -15.35 11.17
CA GLU A 193 -6.15 -16.37 12.19
C GLU A 193 -5.55 -17.65 11.55
N PRO A 194 -4.98 -18.59 12.31
CA PRO A 194 -4.30 -19.75 11.74
C PRO A 194 -5.12 -20.52 10.70
N ARG A 195 -4.49 -20.93 9.60
CA ARG A 195 -5.07 -21.73 8.51
C ARG A 195 -6.29 -21.08 7.83
N SER A 196 -6.41 -19.76 7.93
CA SER A 196 -7.44 -19.00 7.22
C SER A 196 -6.98 -18.58 5.84
N GLU A 197 -7.92 -18.28 4.94
CA GLU A 197 -7.64 -17.83 3.58
C GLU A 197 -8.57 -16.68 3.18
N ALA A 198 -8.01 -15.62 2.60
CA ALA A 198 -8.77 -14.51 2.02
C ALA A 198 -7.96 -13.72 1.01
N LYS A 199 -8.67 -12.91 0.20
CA LYS A 199 -8.09 -11.94 -0.74
C LYS A 199 -8.73 -10.57 -0.52
N LEU A 200 -7.90 -9.52 -0.47
CA LEU A 200 -8.35 -8.14 -0.35
C LEU A 200 -7.79 -7.32 -1.52
N LEU A 201 -8.69 -6.71 -2.28
CA LEU A 201 -8.35 -5.72 -3.31
C LEU A 201 -8.73 -4.33 -2.80
N VAL A 202 -7.76 -3.44 -2.72
CA VAL A 202 -7.96 -2.02 -2.41
C VAL A 202 -7.77 -1.21 -3.68
N CYS A 203 -8.74 -0.35 -4.00
CA CYS A 203 -8.68 0.52 -5.17
C CYS A 203 -8.83 1.98 -4.74
N ASP A 204 -8.00 2.87 -5.26
CA ASP A 204 -8.06 4.31 -5.02
C ASP A 204 -8.57 5.04 -6.27
N HIS A 205 -9.63 5.84 -6.12
CA HIS A 205 -10.20 6.67 -7.18
C HIS A 205 -10.43 8.11 -6.71
N SER A 206 -10.14 9.07 -7.57
CA SER A 206 -10.46 10.49 -7.36
C SER A 206 -11.57 10.90 -8.31
N ILE A 207 -12.59 11.57 -7.78
CA ILE A 207 -13.74 12.05 -8.59
C ILE A 207 -13.75 13.58 -8.76
N ASP A 208 -12.95 14.29 -8.01
CA ASP A 208 -12.81 15.74 -8.08
C ASP A 208 -11.39 16.16 -8.44
N ASP A 209 -11.26 17.32 -9.07
CA ASP A 209 -9.99 17.90 -9.50
C ASP A 209 -9.48 18.93 -8.47
N VAL A 210 -9.36 18.50 -7.21
CA VAL A 210 -8.72 19.24 -6.12
C VAL A 210 -7.49 18.50 -5.65
N LYS A 211 -6.65 19.16 -4.85
CA LYS A 211 -5.48 18.48 -4.29
C LYS A 211 -5.89 17.57 -3.15
N PHE A 212 -5.54 16.31 -3.27
CA PHE A 212 -5.69 15.33 -2.22
C PHE A 212 -4.33 14.93 -1.64
N LEU A 213 -4.25 14.92 -0.31
CA LEU A 213 -3.15 14.29 0.42
C LEU A 213 -3.70 13.08 1.17
N ALA A 214 -3.22 11.89 0.85
CA ALA A 214 -3.60 10.68 1.58
C ALA A 214 -2.42 10.12 2.36
N THR A 215 -2.63 9.83 3.65
CA THR A 215 -1.80 8.87 4.37
C THR A 215 -2.57 7.58 4.56
N GLN A 216 -1.96 6.44 4.24
CA GLN A 216 -2.57 5.12 4.41
C GLN A 216 -1.62 4.21 5.17
N VAL A 217 -2.09 3.63 6.27
CA VAL A 217 -1.35 2.60 7.01
C VAL A 217 -2.15 1.31 7.00
N VAL A 218 -1.53 0.26 6.49
CA VAL A 218 -2.09 -1.09 6.39
C VAL A 218 -1.30 -2.01 7.31
N GLU A 219 -1.99 -2.70 8.20
CA GLU A 219 -1.41 -3.70 9.09
C GLU A 219 -1.99 -5.06 8.75
N ILE A 220 -1.14 -6.03 8.41
CA ILE A 220 -1.51 -7.39 8.03
C ILE A 220 -0.84 -8.37 8.97
N PHE A 221 -1.65 -9.19 9.64
CA PHE A 221 -1.19 -10.28 10.50
C PHE A 221 -1.64 -11.60 9.89
N ALA A 222 -0.68 -12.42 9.48
CA ALA A 222 -0.92 -13.74 8.95
C ALA A 222 -0.51 -14.80 9.97
N GLY A 223 -1.50 -15.44 10.58
CA GLY A 223 -1.33 -16.54 11.53
C GLY A 223 -0.70 -17.79 10.90
N GLU A 224 -0.40 -18.78 11.71
CA GLU A 224 0.23 -20.03 11.27
C GLU A 224 -0.56 -20.69 10.13
N GLY A 225 0.11 -20.94 8.99
CA GLY A 225 -0.50 -21.56 7.80
C GLY A 225 -1.59 -20.74 7.14
N ALA A 226 -1.70 -19.45 7.41
CA ALA A 226 -2.67 -18.57 6.75
C ALA A 226 -2.22 -18.21 5.33
N PHE A 227 -3.19 -18.07 4.41
CA PHE A 227 -2.99 -17.58 3.04
C PHE A 227 -3.70 -16.27 2.83
N PHE A 228 -2.95 -15.24 2.40
CA PHE A 228 -3.54 -13.93 2.19
C PHE A 228 -2.96 -13.22 0.97
N ASP A 229 -3.83 -12.78 0.07
CA ASP A 229 -3.46 -11.93 -1.07
C ASP A 229 -3.97 -10.51 -0.84
N TYR A 230 -3.05 -9.55 -0.87
CA TYR A 230 -3.32 -8.11 -0.81
C TYR A 230 -2.97 -7.44 -2.13
N TYR A 231 -3.94 -6.82 -2.77
CA TYR A 231 -3.77 -6.01 -3.97
C TYR A 231 -4.10 -4.56 -3.68
N ASP A 232 -3.23 -3.65 -4.07
CA ASP A 232 -3.40 -2.20 -3.92
C ASP A 232 -3.30 -1.54 -5.30
N LEU A 233 -4.44 -1.13 -5.85
CA LEU A 233 -4.56 -0.50 -7.16
C LEU A 233 -4.77 1.00 -6.98
N GLU A 234 -3.81 1.80 -7.40
CA GLU A 234 -3.90 3.25 -7.42
C GLU A 234 -4.26 3.74 -8.82
N GLU A 235 -5.46 4.31 -8.94
CA GLU A 235 -5.99 4.99 -10.10
C GLU A 235 -6.59 6.34 -9.65
N SER A 236 -5.75 7.15 -9.03
CA SER A 236 -6.12 8.47 -8.52
C SER A 236 -5.95 9.55 -9.61
N SER A 237 -5.73 10.80 -9.25
CA SER A 237 -5.51 11.90 -10.19
C SER A 237 -4.09 12.45 -10.09
N MET A 238 -3.69 13.25 -11.10
CA MET A 238 -2.42 14.01 -11.09
C MET A 238 -2.32 14.99 -9.91
N SER A 239 -3.46 15.38 -9.31
CA SER A 239 -3.53 16.28 -8.16
C SER A 239 -3.45 15.52 -6.82
N THR A 240 -3.30 14.19 -6.85
CA THR A 240 -3.23 13.35 -5.64
C THR A 240 -1.79 13.11 -5.20
N THR A 241 -1.53 13.36 -3.93
CA THR A 241 -0.32 12.95 -3.23
C THR A 241 -0.66 11.85 -2.24
N ARG A 242 0.00 10.69 -2.33
CA ARG A 242 -0.27 9.52 -1.49
C ARG A 242 1.00 9.01 -0.81
N PHE A 243 0.90 8.81 0.50
CA PHE A 243 1.90 8.10 1.30
C PHE A 243 1.27 6.85 1.89
N ALA A 244 1.60 5.69 1.35
CA ALA A 244 1.10 4.40 1.83
C ALA A 244 2.20 3.60 2.52
N SER A 245 1.85 2.94 3.62
CA SER A 245 2.75 2.08 4.38
C SER A 245 2.04 0.77 4.70
N VAL A 246 2.56 -0.34 4.17
CA VAL A 246 2.03 -1.70 4.37
C VAL A 246 2.98 -2.47 5.26
N HIS A 247 2.47 -2.94 6.38
CA HIS A 247 3.23 -3.69 7.38
C HIS A 247 2.65 -5.09 7.53
N VAL A 248 3.46 -6.10 7.27
CA VAL A 248 3.07 -7.52 7.30
C VAL A 248 3.86 -8.25 8.37
N LYS A 249 3.18 -9.00 9.23
CA LYS A 249 3.79 -9.96 10.16
C LYS A 249 3.29 -11.36 9.84
N GLN A 250 4.23 -12.26 9.60
CA GLN A 250 3.96 -13.63 9.16
C GLN A 250 4.44 -14.64 10.20
N GLU A 251 3.52 -15.52 10.61
CA GLU A 251 3.82 -16.67 11.45
C GLU A 251 4.16 -17.91 10.60
N ALA A 252 4.47 -19.04 11.27
CA ALA A 252 4.98 -20.24 10.61
C ALA A 252 4.07 -20.78 9.49
N GLY A 253 4.67 -21.13 8.35
CA GLY A 253 3.98 -21.71 7.21
C GLY A 253 2.95 -20.81 6.54
N SER A 254 2.87 -19.53 6.92
CA SER A 254 1.98 -18.57 6.26
C SER A 254 2.50 -18.16 4.89
N ASN A 255 1.59 -17.86 3.97
CA ASN A 255 1.89 -17.38 2.63
C ASN A 255 1.16 -16.05 2.38
N VAL A 256 1.90 -14.99 2.10
CA VAL A 256 1.33 -13.67 1.86
C VAL A 256 1.84 -13.10 0.54
N LEU A 257 0.90 -12.71 -0.32
CA LEU A 257 1.15 -11.89 -1.50
C LEU A 257 0.78 -10.43 -1.20
N VAL A 258 1.69 -9.52 -1.49
CA VAL A 258 1.42 -8.06 -1.55
C VAL A 258 1.72 -7.60 -2.97
N ASN A 259 0.74 -7.00 -3.64
CA ASN A 259 0.89 -6.53 -5.01
C ASN A 259 0.40 -5.09 -5.16
N GLY A 260 1.32 -4.15 -5.39
CA GLY A 260 1.05 -2.74 -5.61
C GLY A 260 1.02 -2.38 -7.10
N ILE A 261 -0.08 -1.79 -7.57
CA ILE A 261 -0.26 -1.39 -8.97
C ILE A 261 -0.57 0.12 -9.00
N THR A 262 0.27 0.90 -9.70
CA THR A 262 0.07 2.34 -9.87
C THR A 262 -0.09 2.65 -11.36
N LEU A 263 -1.30 3.07 -11.75
CA LEU A 263 -1.66 3.40 -13.12
C LEU A 263 -1.87 4.90 -13.34
N ASN A 264 -2.36 5.61 -12.32
CA ASN A 264 -2.54 7.04 -12.36
C ASN A 264 -2.38 7.65 -10.98
N ASN A 265 -1.55 8.68 -10.86
CA ASN A 265 -1.22 9.38 -9.61
C ASN A 265 -0.63 10.75 -9.89
N GLY A 266 -0.39 11.56 -8.88
CA GLY A 266 0.52 12.71 -8.94
C GLY A 266 1.88 12.35 -8.35
N LEU A 267 1.95 12.30 -7.01
CA LEU A 267 3.12 11.83 -6.27
C LEU A 267 2.69 10.70 -5.34
N THR A 268 3.32 9.54 -5.48
CA THR A 268 3.07 8.40 -4.61
C THR A 268 4.35 7.90 -3.98
N ARG A 269 4.31 7.69 -2.66
CA ARG A 269 5.32 6.97 -1.90
C ARG A 269 4.69 5.71 -1.30
N ASN A 270 5.21 4.54 -1.70
CA ASN A 270 4.81 3.24 -1.14
C ASN A 270 5.94 2.66 -0.29
N ASN A 271 5.64 2.33 0.97
CA ASN A 271 6.54 1.64 1.87
C ASN A 271 5.98 0.26 2.18
N TYR A 272 6.80 -0.79 2.01
CA TYR A 272 6.45 -2.17 2.33
C TYR A 272 7.40 -2.71 3.38
N TYR A 273 6.87 -3.14 4.52
CA TYR A 273 7.63 -3.77 5.60
C TYR A 273 7.06 -5.16 5.83
N ILE A 274 7.86 -6.20 5.59
CA ILE A 274 7.44 -7.60 5.73
C ILE A 274 8.37 -8.28 6.71
N GLU A 275 7.83 -8.85 7.78
CA GLU A 275 8.56 -9.59 8.78
C GLU A 275 8.14 -11.07 8.77
N LEU A 276 9.05 -11.96 8.43
CA LEU A 276 8.89 -13.41 8.45
C LEU A 276 9.37 -13.90 9.83
N ASN A 277 8.42 -14.09 10.76
CA ASN A 277 8.69 -14.39 12.17
C ASN A 277 8.51 -15.87 12.52
N GLY A 278 7.89 -16.66 11.63
CA GLY A 278 7.70 -18.11 11.78
C GLY A 278 8.40 -18.88 10.68
N GLU A 279 8.91 -20.08 11.00
CA GLU A 279 9.59 -20.96 10.03
C GLU A 279 8.69 -21.31 8.85
N GLN A 280 9.28 -21.50 7.67
CA GLN A 280 8.57 -21.85 6.43
C GLN A 280 7.55 -20.79 5.97
N ALA A 281 7.63 -19.57 6.47
CA ALA A 281 6.83 -18.47 5.95
C ALA A 281 7.28 -18.06 4.54
N GLU A 282 6.33 -17.77 3.68
CA GLU A 282 6.56 -17.34 2.30
C GLU A 282 5.99 -15.95 2.06
N ALA A 283 6.78 -15.04 1.51
CA ALA A 283 6.36 -13.70 1.13
C ALA A 283 6.58 -13.46 -0.35
N THR A 284 5.56 -12.99 -1.05
CA THR A 284 5.69 -12.47 -2.40
C THR A 284 5.33 -10.98 -2.41
N LEU A 285 6.27 -10.14 -2.80
CA LEU A 285 6.06 -8.72 -2.97
C LEU A 285 6.21 -8.34 -4.43
N CYS A 286 5.11 -7.92 -5.04
CA CYS A 286 5.12 -7.49 -6.43
C CYS A 286 4.70 -6.02 -6.55
N GLY A 287 5.19 -5.36 -7.59
CA GLY A 287 4.76 -4.02 -7.95
C GLY A 287 4.83 -3.78 -9.44
N MET A 288 3.84 -3.06 -9.96
CA MET A 288 3.82 -2.61 -11.34
C MET A 288 3.43 -1.13 -11.40
N SER A 289 4.11 -0.37 -12.24
CA SER A 289 3.69 1.00 -12.53
C SER A 289 3.81 1.34 -14.01
N ILE A 290 2.88 2.17 -14.47
CA ILE A 290 2.94 2.84 -15.77
C ILE A 290 2.74 4.32 -15.50
N LEU A 291 3.78 5.10 -15.70
CA LEU A 291 3.83 6.52 -15.36
C LEU A 291 4.12 7.34 -16.62
N ASP A 292 3.43 8.45 -16.77
CA ASP A 292 3.66 9.44 -17.85
C ASP A 292 3.68 10.87 -17.29
N LYS A 293 3.76 11.86 -18.16
CA LYS A 293 3.75 13.29 -17.81
C LYS A 293 4.79 13.62 -16.72
N GLU A 294 4.35 14.17 -15.60
CA GLU A 294 5.19 14.52 -14.44
C GLU A 294 4.89 13.66 -13.21
N GLN A 295 4.30 12.48 -13.42
CA GLN A 295 4.00 11.54 -12.34
C GLN A 295 5.26 11.09 -11.63
N GLN A 296 5.16 10.93 -10.31
CA GLN A 296 6.24 10.44 -9.49
C GLN A 296 5.80 9.25 -8.63
N LEU A 297 6.60 8.17 -8.67
CA LEU A 297 6.43 7.02 -7.77
C LEU A 297 7.75 6.69 -7.11
N ASP A 298 7.75 6.67 -5.79
CA ASP A 298 8.87 6.24 -4.97
C ASP A 298 8.46 5.02 -4.14
N THR A 299 9.11 3.89 -4.37
CA THR A 299 8.83 2.61 -3.71
C THR A 299 9.99 2.22 -2.81
N TYR A 300 9.67 1.94 -1.55
CA TYR A 300 10.60 1.37 -0.58
C TYR A 300 10.09 0.01 -0.11
N SER A 301 10.97 -0.97 -0.04
CA SER A 301 10.67 -2.28 0.55
C SER A 301 11.73 -2.67 1.60
N HIS A 302 11.27 -3.30 2.67
CA HIS A 302 12.12 -3.88 3.69
C HIS A 302 11.56 -5.23 4.11
N ILE A 303 12.21 -6.31 3.67
CA ILE A 303 11.82 -7.67 4.02
C ILE A 303 12.83 -8.20 5.03
N THR A 304 12.34 -8.63 6.20
CA THR A 304 13.14 -9.20 7.28
C THR A 304 12.89 -10.70 7.41
N HIS A 305 13.90 -11.51 7.17
CA HIS A 305 13.93 -12.92 7.53
C HIS A 305 14.46 -13.04 8.96
N ALA A 306 13.57 -13.35 9.90
CA ALA A 306 13.92 -13.40 11.32
C ALA A 306 14.25 -14.81 11.81
N VAL A 307 13.78 -15.86 11.09
CA VAL A 307 13.86 -17.27 11.45
C VAL A 307 14.21 -18.14 10.23
N PRO A 308 14.63 -19.41 10.41
CA PRO A 308 15.07 -20.28 9.33
C PRO A 308 13.97 -20.69 8.36
N TYR A 309 14.38 -21.21 7.19
CA TYR A 309 13.58 -21.84 6.16
C TYR A 309 12.53 -20.93 5.48
N CYS A 310 12.64 -19.63 5.61
CA CYS A 310 11.71 -18.70 4.98
C CYS A 310 12.09 -18.37 3.54
N THR A 311 11.09 -18.06 2.73
CA THR A 311 11.27 -17.65 1.33
C THR A 311 10.67 -16.28 1.07
N SER A 312 11.37 -15.43 0.33
CA SER A 312 10.80 -14.19 -0.21
C SER A 312 11.13 -14.00 -1.68
N ASN A 313 10.12 -13.57 -2.44
CA ASN A 313 10.27 -13.18 -3.83
C ASN A 313 9.78 -11.76 -4.02
N GLU A 314 10.65 -10.89 -4.53
CA GLU A 314 10.32 -9.50 -4.79
C GLU A 314 10.50 -9.19 -6.28
N LEU A 315 9.44 -8.64 -6.91
CA LEU A 315 9.45 -8.27 -8.32
C LEU A 315 8.76 -6.93 -8.54
N PHE A 316 9.53 -5.91 -8.93
CA PHE A 316 8.99 -4.63 -9.37
C PHE A 316 9.27 -4.39 -10.85
N LYS A 317 8.25 -3.94 -11.57
CA LYS A 317 8.33 -3.55 -12.98
C LYS A 317 7.75 -2.17 -13.19
N ASN A 318 8.52 -1.26 -13.74
CA ASN A 318 8.11 0.11 -13.96
C ASN A 318 8.31 0.49 -15.43
N VAL A 319 7.31 1.15 -16.00
CA VAL A 319 7.38 1.85 -17.28
C VAL A 319 7.23 3.34 -17.02
N LEU A 320 8.17 4.12 -17.49
CA LEU A 320 8.18 5.57 -17.33
C LEU A 320 8.25 6.22 -18.71
N ASP A 321 7.35 7.12 -18.99
CA ASP A 321 7.32 7.93 -20.21
C ASP A 321 7.39 9.43 -19.86
N ASP A 322 7.44 10.28 -20.86
CA ASP A 322 7.55 11.75 -20.76
C ASP A 322 8.62 12.19 -19.74
N HIS A 323 8.22 12.90 -18.70
CA HIS A 323 9.08 13.40 -17.61
C HIS A 323 8.86 12.65 -16.29
N ALA A 324 8.23 11.48 -16.32
CA ALA A 324 7.92 10.70 -15.13
C ALA A 324 9.20 10.31 -14.36
N VAL A 325 9.07 10.27 -13.03
CA VAL A 325 10.16 9.91 -12.12
C VAL A 325 9.78 8.70 -11.29
N GLY A 326 10.59 7.64 -11.41
CA GLY A 326 10.49 6.45 -10.58
C GLY A 326 11.68 6.33 -9.63
N ALA A 327 11.43 5.87 -8.42
CA ALA A 327 12.47 5.44 -7.50
C ALA A 327 12.11 4.10 -6.88
N PHE A 328 13.10 3.24 -6.70
CA PHE A 328 12.98 1.96 -6.01
C PHE A 328 14.15 1.77 -5.06
N SER A 329 13.87 1.55 -3.79
CA SER A 329 14.86 1.18 -2.79
C SER A 329 14.38 -0.07 -2.07
N GLY A 330 15.01 -1.20 -2.36
CA GLY A 330 14.64 -2.49 -1.77
C GLY A 330 15.73 -3.01 -0.84
N ARG A 331 15.35 -3.40 0.38
CA ARG A 331 16.25 -3.96 1.37
C ARG A 331 15.77 -5.32 1.84
N ILE A 332 16.61 -6.33 1.74
CA ILE A 332 16.39 -7.65 2.35
C ILE A 332 17.38 -7.81 3.49
N LEU A 333 16.86 -8.04 4.70
CA LEU A 333 17.63 -8.32 5.91
C LEU A 333 17.45 -9.80 6.31
N VAL A 334 18.55 -10.55 6.32
CA VAL A 334 18.60 -11.94 6.81
C VAL A 334 19.36 -11.94 8.13
N LYS A 335 18.64 -12.24 9.24
CA LYS A 335 19.24 -12.29 10.57
C LYS A 335 20.16 -13.51 10.73
N GLU A 336 21.03 -13.49 11.74
CA GLU A 336 22.05 -14.52 11.98
C GLU A 336 21.47 -15.94 12.06
N ASP A 337 20.35 -16.12 12.76
CA ASP A 337 19.70 -17.42 12.92
C ASP A 337 18.79 -17.82 11.76
N ALA A 338 18.58 -16.95 10.77
CA ALA A 338 17.68 -17.19 9.63
C ALA A 338 18.36 -18.06 8.55
N GLN A 339 18.85 -19.24 8.94
CA GLN A 339 19.50 -20.19 8.05
C GLN A 339 18.50 -20.80 7.03
N LYS A 340 19.01 -21.28 5.89
CA LYS A 340 18.19 -21.85 4.80
C LYS A 340 17.18 -20.85 4.19
N THR A 341 17.40 -19.57 4.38
CA THR A 341 16.63 -18.52 3.71
C THR A 341 16.84 -18.57 2.18
N ALA A 342 15.75 -18.42 1.43
CA ALA A 342 15.77 -18.18 -0.02
C ALA A 342 15.13 -16.81 -0.31
N ALA A 343 15.91 -15.83 -0.72
CA ALA A 343 15.43 -14.46 -0.91
C ALA A 343 15.88 -13.87 -2.25
N TYR A 344 14.90 -13.49 -3.06
CA TYR A 344 15.15 -12.99 -4.41
C TYR A 344 14.49 -11.63 -4.60
N GLN A 345 15.27 -10.65 -5.10
CA GLN A 345 14.78 -9.31 -5.40
C GLN A 345 15.08 -8.97 -6.85
N THR A 346 14.07 -8.56 -7.59
CA THR A 346 14.19 -8.17 -9.00
C THR A 346 13.49 -6.84 -9.26
N ASN A 347 14.20 -5.89 -9.86
CA ASN A 347 13.64 -4.62 -10.30
C ASN A 347 13.93 -4.43 -11.79
N ARG A 348 12.88 -4.31 -12.62
CA ARG A 348 12.98 -4.14 -14.08
C ARG A 348 12.28 -2.86 -14.49
N ASN A 349 12.99 -1.98 -15.17
CA ASN A 349 12.50 -0.67 -15.52
C ASN A 349 12.68 -0.39 -17.00
N LEU A 350 11.69 0.24 -17.61
CA LEU A 350 11.70 0.73 -18.97
C LEU A 350 11.49 2.25 -18.97
N CYS A 351 12.49 3.01 -19.41
CA CYS A 351 12.33 4.44 -19.67
C CYS A 351 12.01 4.60 -21.17
N ALA A 352 10.77 4.93 -21.48
CA ALA A 352 10.28 5.03 -22.86
C ALA A 352 10.73 6.34 -23.54
N THR A 353 11.08 7.37 -22.75
CA THR A 353 11.68 8.63 -23.21
C THR A 353 13.04 8.87 -22.57
N ARG A 354 13.78 9.87 -23.05
CA ARG A 354 15.08 10.28 -22.48
C ARG A 354 14.93 11.15 -21.25
N GLU A 355 13.79 11.79 -21.10
CA GLU A 355 13.43 12.70 -20.00
C GLU A 355 12.94 11.94 -18.77
N ALA A 356 12.35 10.73 -18.97
CA ALA A 356 11.98 9.82 -17.89
C ALA A 356 13.19 9.38 -17.07
N ARG A 357 13.05 9.30 -15.76
CA ARG A 357 14.15 8.98 -14.84
C ARG A 357 13.77 7.86 -13.89
N MET A 358 14.65 6.87 -13.78
CA MET A 358 14.52 5.79 -12.81
C MET A 358 15.74 5.70 -11.91
N TYR A 359 15.52 5.72 -10.61
CA TYR A 359 16.52 5.51 -9.57
C TYR A 359 16.27 4.16 -8.90
N SER A 360 17.25 3.28 -8.89
CA SER A 360 17.08 1.94 -8.33
C SER A 360 18.24 1.58 -7.41
N LYS A 361 17.90 1.12 -6.20
CA LYS A 361 18.86 0.78 -5.14
C LYS A 361 18.46 -0.52 -4.43
N PRO A 362 18.75 -1.70 -5.01
CA PRO A 362 18.56 -2.95 -4.29
C PRO A 362 19.70 -3.18 -3.28
N GLN A 363 19.36 -3.70 -2.08
CA GLN A 363 20.30 -3.96 -0.99
C GLN A 363 20.04 -5.33 -0.35
N LEU A 364 21.12 -6.05 -0.04
CA LEU A 364 21.10 -7.29 0.74
C LEU A 364 21.97 -7.11 1.98
N GLU A 365 21.42 -7.39 3.15
CA GLU A 365 22.12 -7.47 4.42
C GLU A 365 21.98 -8.88 4.97
N ILE A 366 23.02 -9.68 4.87
CA ILE A 366 22.97 -11.11 5.17
C ILE A 366 23.92 -11.40 6.30
N TYR A 367 23.37 -11.89 7.41
CA TYR A 367 24.14 -12.27 8.60
C TYR A 367 24.15 -13.79 8.82
N ALA A 368 23.40 -14.57 8.04
CA ALA A 368 23.38 -16.04 8.07
C ALA A 368 24.30 -16.62 6.99
N ASP A 369 24.89 -17.81 7.23
CA ASP A 369 25.89 -18.42 6.35
C ASP A 369 25.27 -19.31 5.26
N ASP A 370 24.21 -20.10 5.58
CA ASP A 370 23.61 -21.08 4.66
C ASP A 370 22.32 -20.53 4.07
N VAL A 371 22.44 -19.68 3.06
CA VAL A 371 21.32 -19.00 2.41
C VAL A 371 21.47 -18.94 0.87
N LYS A 372 20.37 -18.70 0.18
CA LYS A 372 20.33 -18.42 -1.26
C LYS A 372 19.69 -17.07 -1.48
N CYS A 373 20.49 -16.04 -1.61
CA CYS A 373 20.02 -14.68 -1.78
C CYS A 373 20.61 -14.05 -3.03
N SER A 374 19.78 -13.36 -3.80
CA SER A 374 20.23 -12.59 -4.94
C SER A 374 19.36 -11.37 -5.19
N HIS A 375 19.97 -10.35 -5.79
CA HIS A 375 19.23 -9.22 -6.33
C HIS A 375 19.65 -8.96 -7.77
N GLY A 376 18.71 -8.45 -8.57
CA GLY A 376 18.94 -8.03 -9.94
C GLY A 376 18.19 -6.75 -10.26
N MET A 377 18.84 -5.86 -11.02
CA MET A 377 18.23 -4.62 -11.47
C MET A 377 18.58 -4.39 -12.94
N THR A 378 17.56 -3.98 -13.70
CA THR A 378 17.76 -3.53 -15.09
C THR A 378 16.97 -2.25 -15.34
N THR A 379 17.59 -1.31 -16.05
CA THR A 379 16.91 -0.14 -16.60
C THR A 379 17.26 -0.07 -18.08
N GLY A 380 16.25 -0.19 -18.94
CA GLY A 380 16.38 -0.18 -20.38
C GLY A 380 15.60 0.96 -21.02
N GLN A 381 15.78 1.10 -22.32
CA GLN A 381 14.98 1.95 -23.20
C GLN A 381 14.16 1.08 -24.15
N LEU A 382 13.20 1.68 -24.85
CA LEU A 382 12.46 0.97 -25.90
C LEU A 382 13.40 0.44 -26.97
N ASP A 383 13.19 -0.81 -27.38
CA ASP A 383 13.95 -1.41 -28.48
C ASP A 383 13.52 -0.79 -29.82
N GLU A 384 14.37 0.09 -30.36
CA GLU A 384 14.11 0.75 -31.62
C GLU A 384 13.99 -0.26 -32.80
N THR A 385 14.62 -1.43 -32.70
CA THR A 385 14.51 -2.49 -33.70
C THR A 385 13.10 -3.11 -33.66
N ALA A 386 12.61 -3.42 -32.47
CA ALA A 386 11.26 -3.92 -32.30
C ALA A 386 10.23 -2.88 -32.74
N LEU A 387 10.44 -1.61 -32.38
CA LEU A 387 9.61 -0.50 -32.80
C LEU A 387 9.55 -0.35 -34.32
N PHE A 388 10.72 -0.36 -34.97
CA PHE A 388 10.81 -0.31 -36.44
C PHE A 388 10.13 -1.52 -37.11
N TYR A 389 10.28 -2.71 -36.56
CA TYR A 389 9.61 -3.91 -37.06
C TYR A 389 8.08 -3.78 -36.99
N MET A 390 7.53 -3.29 -35.89
CA MET A 390 6.10 -3.06 -35.76
C MET A 390 5.59 -2.00 -36.75
N GLN A 391 6.32 -0.90 -36.91
CA GLN A 391 6.00 0.13 -37.91
C GLN A 391 6.04 -0.43 -39.35
N SER A 392 6.98 -1.29 -39.66
CA SER A 392 7.05 -1.94 -40.98
C SER A 392 5.86 -2.87 -41.29
N ARG A 393 5.12 -3.28 -40.24
CA ARG A 393 3.88 -4.05 -40.35
C ARG A 393 2.64 -3.17 -40.35
N GLY A 394 2.79 -1.83 -40.40
CA GLY A 394 1.70 -0.88 -40.47
C GLY A 394 1.12 -0.41 -39.14
N ILE A 395 1.77 -0.73 -38.02
CA ILE A 395 1.36 -0.24 -36.70
C ILE A 395 1.94 1.19 -36.53
N PRO A 396 1.08 2.20 -36.21
CA PRO A 396 1.57 3.55 -35.94
C PRO A 396 2.60 3.59 -34.80
N ARG A 397 3.53 4.54 -34.85
CA ARG A 397 4.64 4.61 -33.87
C ARG A 397 4.15 4.66 -32.44
N ASP A 398 3.13 5.49 -32.15
CA ASP A 398 2.63 5.67 -30.79
C ASP A 398 1.93 4.41 -30.27
N GLU A 399 1.17 3.73 -31.12
CA GLU A 399 0.55 2.44 -30.80
C GLU A 399 1.61 1.35 -30.59
N ALA A 400 2.65 1.30 -31.41
CA ALA A 400 3.76 0.37 -31.24
C ALA A 400 4.51 0.61 -29.92
N ARG A 401 4.75 1.87 -29.54
CA ARG A 401 5.34 2.24 -28.25
C ARG A 401 4.47 1.76 -27.10
N MET A 402 3.18 2.04 -27.15
CA MET A 402 2.22 1.62 -26.13
C MET A 402 2.22 0.09 -25.97
N LEU A 403 2.14 -0.66 -27.08
CA LEU A 403 2.16 -2.13 -27.06
C LEU A 403 3.45 -2.70 -26.46
N LEU A 404 4.61 -2.15 -26.82
CA LEU A 404 5.91 -2.55 -26.25
C LEU A 404 6.01 -2.23 -24.76
N SER A 405 5.48 -1.07 -24.34
CA SER A 405 5.44 -0.65 -22.94
C SER A 405 4.57 -1.58 -22.10
N VAL A 406 3.35 -1.87 -22.55
CA VAL A 406 2.43 -2.81 -21.88
C VAL A 406 3.03 -4.21 -21.85
N ALA A 407 3.63 -4.69 -22.94
CA ALA A 407 4.26 -6.01 -22.98
C ALA A 407 5.42 -6.15 -21.98
N SER A 408 6.12 -5.07 -21.64
CA SER A 408 7.23 -5.10 -20.68
C SER A 408 6.76 -5.39 -19.24
N VAL A 409 5.54 -5.02 -18.89
CA VAL A 409 4.97 -5.18 -17.54
C VAL A 409 3.99 -6.34 -17.45
N SER A 410 3.19 -6.62 -18.50
CA SER A 410 2.05 -7.54 -18.45
C SER A 410 2.44 -9.01 -18.24
N TYR A 411 3.57 -9.46 -18.75
CA TYR A 411 3.91 -10.89 -18.82
C TYR A 411 4.15 -11.59 -17.46
N THR A 412 4.24 -10.88 -16.36
CA THR A 412 4.55 -11.45 -15.03
C THR A 412 3.44 -11.36 -14.01
N HIS A 413 2.49 -10.47 -14.20
CA HIS A 413 1.38 -10.30 -13.26
C HIS A 413 0.16 -11.18 -13.60
N LEU A 414 0.01 -11.55 -14.88
CA LEU A 414 -1.06 -12.44 -15.35
C LEU A 414 -0.78 -13.93 -15.07
N ARG A 415 0.50 -14.35 -14.98
CA ARG A 415 0.84 -15.76 -14.70
C ARG A 415 0.59 -16.20 -13.27
N ALA A 416 0.50 -15.30 -12.31
CA ALA A 416 0.12 -15.66 -10.95
C ALA A 416 -1.33 -16.16 -10.83
N HIS A 417 -2.17 -15.88 -11.86
CA HIS A 417 -3.56 -16.33 -11.92
C HIS A 417 -3.81 -17.53 -12.87
N GLU A 418 -2.85 -17.89 -13.74
CA GLU A 418 -3.04 -18.97 -14.71
C GLU A 418 -2.68 -20.38 -14.18
N THR A 419 -2.16 -20.49 -12.98
CA THR A 419 -1.82 -21.81 -12.38
C THR A 419 -2.93 -22.40 -11.52
N GLU A 420 -4.09 -21.77 -11.45
CA GLU A 420 -5.27 -22.25 -10.70
C GLU A 420 -6.53 -22.35 -11.59
N LEU A 421 -6.40 -22.83 -12.82
CA LEU A 421 -7.54 -23.29 -13.64
C LEU A 421 -7.39 -24.79 -13.93
#